data_4ef1ad0c9c55f5e0d6259e80b97c8211
#
_entry.id   4ef1ad0c9c55f5e0d6259e80b97c8211
#
_cell.length_a   1.000
_cell.length_b   1.000
_cell.length_c   1.000
_cell.angle_alpha   90.00
_cell.angle_beta   90.00
_cell.angle_gamma   90.00
#
_symmetry.space_group_name_H-M   'P 1'
#
loop_
_entity.id
_entity.type
_entity.pdbx_description
1 polymer ?
#
loop_
_entity_poly.entity_id
_entity_poly.type
_entity_poly.pdbx_seq_one_letter_code
_entity_poly.pdbx_strand_id
1 'polypeptide(L)'
;GVSPLNPIQQMSLLIFGSTALDSIATPKKKNPRLLGGSGSHAAVAASFFTAPKLIGVVGTDFPRKYISLLERHKVNLKGLKIRKGKTFHWAGEYEVNMNNRRTLSTELGVVEGYSPVLPAAHRKARYVLLANNPPGAQEAIIDQLDKPKFIVADTMDLWMNIAMNDLLSLLKRVDMLVLNDSEARQLTGDENVVSALPKLHKLGPKYVIVKKGEHGSILSSRRGLFVAPAFPLAKVEDPTGAGDSFVGAMAGYLAKTGGSVDANIRKAILYGSVVASFCCEGFGLNRTTKTTRSEINQRLRALEKMTRA
;
A
#
# COMPACT_ATOMS: atom_id res chain seq x y z
N GLY A 1 1.41 -1.29 45.75
CA GLY A 1 1.96 -0.55 44.64
C GLY A 1 1.45 -1.14 43.34
N VAL A 2 0.51 -0.47 42.67
CA VAL A 2 0.03 -0.86 41.34
C VAL A 2 1.10 -0.40 40.36
N SER A 3 1.79 -1.35 39.72
CA SER A 3 2.74 -1.07 38.64
C SER A 3 2.01 -0.32 37.53
N PRO A 4 2.52 0.78 37.00
CA PRO A 4 1.86 1.47 35.90
C PRO A 4 1.85 0.50 34.70
N LEU A 5 0.66 0.25 34.16
CA LEU A 5 0.46 -0.50 32.93
C LEU A 5 1.38 0.11 31.87
N ASN A 6 2.31 -0.70 31.39
CA ASN A 6 3.19 -0.37 30.28
C ASN A 6 2.36 0.28 29.15
N PRO A 7 2.74 1.46 28.64
CA PRO A 7 2.07 2.01 27.48
C PRO A 7 2.15 0.96 26.38
N ILE A 8 1.01 0.60 25.81
CA ILE A 8 0.88 -0.32 24.67
C ILE A 8 1.99 0.08 23.69
N GLN A 9 3.03 -0.74 23.58
CA GLN A 9 4.11 -0.52 22.63
C GLN A 9 3.44 -0.49 21.26
N GLN A 10 3.28 0.72 20.73
CA GLN A 10 2.82 0.92 19.37
C GLN A 10 3.71 0.07 18.46
N MET A 11 3.13 -1.00 17.90
CA MET A 11 3.92 -1.93 17.11
C MET A 11 4.39 -1.24 15.85
N SER A 12 5.70 -1.24 15.61
CA SER A 12 6.30 -0.50 14.50
C SER A 12 5.90 -1.11 13.16
N LEU A 13 5.50 -0.24 12.23
CA LEU A 13 5.25 -0.57 10.82
C LEU A 13 6.44 -0.12 9.96
N LEU A 14 7.01 -1.04 9.21
CA LEU A 14 7.97 -0.77 8.16
C LEU A 14 7.26 -0.88 6.81
N ILE A 15 7.50 0.08 5.92
CA ILE A 15 6.97 0.10 4.56
C ILE A 15 8.16 0.17 3.61
N PHE A 16 8.31 -0.84 2.76
CA PHE A 16 9.20 -0.82 1.61
C PHE A 16 8.38 -0.58 0.35
N GLY A 17 8.66 0.50 -0.36
CA GLY A 17 7.90 0.87 -1.54
C GLY A 17 8.60 1.96 -2.34
N SER A 18 8.14 2.20 -3.57
CA SER A 18 8.65 3.27 -4.39
C SER A 18 8.28 4.65 -3.82
N THR A 19 9.23 5.57 -3.90
CA THR A 19 9.01 7.00 -3.71
C THR A 19 9.33 7.64 -5.04
N ALA A 20 8.32 8.19 -5.71
CA ALA A 20 8.37 8.51 -7.13
C ALA A 20 7.93 9.95 -7.41
N LEU A 21 8.17 10.36 -8.63
CA LEU A 21 7.56 11.56 -9.21
C LEU A 21 6.63 11.11 -10.34
N ASP A 22 5.32 11.22 -10.12
CA ASP A 22 4.32 10.77 -11.08
C ASP A 22 3.79 11.94 -11.93
N SER A 23 3.68 11.70 -13.22
CA SER A 23 2.99 12.62 -14.15
C SER A 23 1.67 12.01 -14.58
N ILE A 24 0.58 12.63 -14.17
CA ILE A 24 -0.77 12.07 -14.33
C ILE A 24 -1.58 12.95 -15.25
N ALA A 25 -2.08 12.36 -16.33
CA ALA A 25 -3.03 12.98 -17.24
C ALA A 25 -4.41 12.33 -17.08
N THR A 26 -5.43 13.16 -17.04
CA THR A 26 -6.84 12.79 -17.14
C THR A 26 -7.46 13.54 -18.30
N PRO A 27 -8.68 13.22 -18.76
CA PRO A 27 -9.33 13.98 -19.83
C PRO A 27 -9.47 15.49 -19.55
N LYS A 28 -9.42 15.87 -18.26
CA LYS A 28 -9.63 17.27 -17.82
C LYS A 28 -8.34 17.98 -17.44
N LYS A 29 -7.28 17.28 -17.06
CA LYS A 29 -6.11 17.91 -16.46
C LYS A 29 -4.84 17.09 -16.61
N LYS A 30 -3.70 17.79 -16.75
CA LYS A 30 -2.35 17.19 -16.70
C LYS A 30 -1.61 17.74 -15.49
N ASN A 31 -1.03 16.86 -14.67
CA ASN A 31 -0.27 17.23 -13.50
C ASN A 31 1.10 16.52 -13.54
N PRO A 32 2.17 17.27 -13.87
CA PRO A 32 3.51 16.70 -13.94
C PRO A 32 4.17 16.61 -12.56
N ARG A 33 5.00 15.59 -12.37
CA ARG A 33 5.95 15.44 -11.25
C ARG A 33 5.33 15.61 -9.86
N LEU A 34 4.17 15.03 -9.64
CA LEU A 34 3.55 14.92 -8.31
C LEU A 34 4.33 13.93 -7.44
N LEU A 35 4.27 14.12 -6.10
CA LEU A 35 4.69 13.06 -5.18
C LEU A 35 3.82 11.83 -5.41
N GLY A 36 4.45 10.73 -5.74
CA GLY A 36 3.83 9.45 -6.03
C GLY A 36 4.64 8.27 -5.53
N GLY A 37 4.33 7.11 -6.07
CA GLY A 37 4.95 5.84 -5.70
C GLY A 37 4.22 5.11 -4.58
N SER A 38 4.27 3.79 -4.64
CA SER A 38 3.57 2.88 -3.73
C SER A 38 3.92 3.14 -2.25
N GLY A 39 5.21 3.36 -1.98
CA GLY A 39 5.70 3.65 -0.62
C GLY A 39 5.20 4.98 -0.07
N SER A 40 5.17 6.04 -0.90
CA SER A 40 4.69 7.36 -0.48
C SER A 40 3.20 7.34 -0.13
N HIS A 41 2.37 6.79 -1.02
CA HIS A 41 0.94 6.64 -0.78
C HIS A 41 0.63 5.79 0.45
N ALA A 42 1.28 4.63 0.58
CA ALA A 42 1.11 3.75 1.72
C ALA A 42 1.57 4.40 3.03
N ALA A 43 2.71 5.10 3.03
CA ALA A 43 3.24 5.74 4.23
C ALA A 43 2.34 6.88 4.73
N VAL A 44 1.85 7.74 3.84
CA VAL A 44 0.91 8.80 4.22
C VAL A 44 -0.39 8.20 4.74
N ALA A 45 -0.94 7.18 4.08
CA ALA A 45 -2.16 6.50 4.53
C ALA A 45 -1.97 5.81 5.91
N ALA A 46 -0.83 5.15 6.14
CA ALA A 46 -0.51 4.53 7.42
C ALA A 46 -0.31 5.56 8.54
N SER A 47 0.15 6.76 8.20
CA SER A 47 0.45 7.82 9.19
C SER A 47 -0.75 8.29 9.99
N PHE A 48 -1.96 8.07 9.50
CA PHE A 48 -3.19 8.30 10.28
C PHE A 48 -3.33 7.37 11.50
N PHE A 49 -2.58 6.29 11.55
CA PHE A 49 -2.70 5.24 12.57
C PHE A 49 -1.43 5.05 13.40
N THR A 50 -0.26 5.15 12.78
CA THR A 50 1.05 4.92 13.39
C THR A 50 2.09 5.83 12.75
N ALA A 51 3.32 5.84 13.26
CA ALA A 51 4.46 6.50 12.62
C ALA A 51 5.23 5.48 11.77
N PRO A 52 4.96 5.37 10.45
CA PRO A 52 5.58 4.35 9.63
C PRO A 52 7.04 4.68 9.32
N LYS A 53 7.86 3.64 9.13
CA LYS A 53 9.26 3.73 8.70
C LYS A 53 9.30 3.43 7.21
N LEU A 54 9.60 4.45 6.38
CA LEU A 54 9.66 4.30 4.93
C LEU A 54 11.07 3.91 4.49
N ILE A 55 11.16 2.80 3.75
CA ILE A 55 12.37 2.32 3.10
C ILE A 55 12.20 2.51 1.60
N GLY A 56 13.19 3.09 0.98
CA GLY A 56 13.18 3.35 -0.46
C GLY A 56 14.41 4.14 -0.91
N VAL A 57 14.38 4.59 -2.15
CA VAL A 57 15.43 5.39 -2.76
C VAL A 57 14.85 6.49 -3.65
N VAL A 58 15.47 7.67 -3.59
CA VAL A 58 15.15 8.80 -4.47
C VAL A 58 16.45 9.36 -5.06
N GLY A 59 16.32 10.07 -6.17
CA GLY A 59 17.43 10.78 -6.79
C GLY A 59 17.71 12.12 -6.13
N THR A 60 18.82 12.74 -6.54
CA THR A 60 19.21 14.10 -6.13
C THR A 60 18.25 15.18 -6.65
N ASP A 61 17.39 14.84 -7.62
CA ASP A 61 16.34 15.70 -8.18
C ASP A 61 15.02 15.67 -7.38
N PHE A 62 14.96 14.86 -6.31
CA PHE A 62 13.74 14.75 -5.52
C PHE A 62 13.48 16.02 -4.71
N PRO A 63 12.29 16.66 -4.86
CA PRO A 63 12.03 17.95 -4.25
C PRO A 63 12.02 17.90 -2.71
N ARG A 64 12.76 18.79 -2.07
CA ARG A 64 12.78 18.91 -0.58
C ARG A 64 11.41 19.13 0.03
N LYS A 65 10.50 19.80 -0.67
CA LYS A 65 9.10 19.99 -0.23
C LYS A 65 8.38 18.66 0.04
N TYR A 66 8.73 17.60 -0.70
CA TYR A 66 8.13 16.26 -0.51
C TYR A 66 8.75 15.51 0.67
N ILE A 67 10.04 15.69 0.91
CA ILE A 67 10.69 15.23 2.15
C ILE A 67 9.96 15.84 3.36
N SER A 68 9.86 17.17 3.39
CA SER A 68 9.20 17.89 4.48
C SER A 68 7.71 17.52 4.61
N LEU A 69 7.02 17.21 3.50
CA LEU A 69 5.64 16.75 3.54
C LEU A 69 5.51 15.39 4.25
N LEU A 70 6.35 14.44 3.91
CA LEU A 70 6.37 13.11 4.53
C LEU A 70 6.73 13.20 6.02
N GLU A 71 7.71 14.04 6.39
CA GLU A 71 8.08 14.27 7.79
C GLU A 71 6.96 14.88 8.62
N ARG A 72 6.22 15.88 8.07
CA ARG A 72 5.03 16.44 8.72
C ARG A 72 3.94 15.40 8.98
N HIS A 73 3.86 14.38 8.13
CA HIS A 73 2.99 13.21 8.34
C HIS A 73 3.62 12.13 9.24
N LYS A 74 4.66 12.47 10.02
CA LYS A 74 5.33 11.57 10.97
C LYS A 74 5.91 10.31 10.32
N VAL A 75 6.19 10.34 9.01
CA VAL A 75 6.90 9.26 8.32
C VAL A 75 8.37 9.33 8.68
N ASN A 76 8.91 8.24 9.20
CA ASN A 76 10.33 8.13 9.50
C ASN A 76 11.10 7.83 8.22
N LEU A 77 11.94 8.77 7.77
CA LEU A 77 12.68 8.72 6.51
C LEU A 77 14.13 8.24 6.66
N LYS A 78 14.55 7.73 7.83
CA LYS A 78 15.93 7.22 8.03
C LYS A 78 16.31 6.10 7.06
N GLY A 79 15.34 5.39 6.52
CA GLY A 79 15.52 4.35 5.52
C GLY A 79 15.35 4.83 4.06
N LEU A 80 15.02 6.09 3.83
CA LEU A 80 14.93 6.67 2.49
C LEU A 80 16.32 7.16 2.07
N LYS A 81 16.92 6.50 1.06
CA LYS A 81 18.25 6.83 0.55
C LYS A 81 18.15 7.86 -0.56
N ILE A 82 19.10 8.80 -0.58
CA ILE A 82 19.28 9.74 -1.69
C ILE A 82 20.51 9.28 -2.48
N ARG A 83 20.35 9.00 -3.77
CA ARG A 83 21.44 8.59 -4.68
C ARG A 83 21.62 9.63 -5.78
N LYS A 84 22.85 9.76 -6.29
CA LYS A 84 23.11 10.59 -7.46
C LYS A 84 22.34 10.02 -8.67
N GLY A 85 21.55 10.85 -9.32
CA GLY A 85 20.73 10.47 -10.46
C GLY A 85 19.29 10.96 -10.33
N LYS A 86 18.43 10.52 -11.24
CA LYS A 86 17.01 10.88 -11.27
C LYS A 86 16.18 9.95 -10.41
N THR A 87 15.17 10.51 -9.75
CA THR A 87 14.14 9.76 -9.05
C THR A 87 13.29 8.95 -10.05
N PHE A 88 12.82 7.79 -9.63
CA PHE A 88 11.84 7.00 -10.38
C PHE A 88 10.68 7.91 -10.82
N HIS A 89 10.37 7.86 -12.12
CA HIS A 89 9.31 8.65 -12.71
C HIS A 89 8.38 7.75 -13.50
N TRP A 90 7.09 7.87 -13.21
CA TRP A 90 6.03 7.23 -13.96
C TRP A 90 5.13 8.29 -14.59
N ALA A 91 4.76 8.08 -15.83
CA ALA A 91 3.78 8.89 -16.53
C ALA A 91 2.66 8.01 -17.07
N GLY A 92 1.43 8.41 -16.78
CA GLY A 92 0.24 7.69 -17.23
C GLY A 92 -0.93 8.60 -17.50
N GLU A 93 -1.88 8.07 -18.27
CA GLU A 93 -3.14 8.74 -18.53
C GLU A 93 -4.34 7.84 -18.25
N TYR A 94 -5.42 8.44 -17.80
CA TYR A 94 -6.69 7.80 -17.55
C TYR A 94 -7.72 8.14 -18.61
N GLU A 95 -8.54 7.17 -18.98
CA GLU A 95 -9.71 7.34 -19.81
C GLU A 95 -10.86 8.02 -19.05
N VAL A 96 -11.93 8.39 -19.76
CA VAL A 96 -13.10 9.09 -19.18
C VAL A 96 -13.72 8.33 -18.02
N ASN A 97 -13.73 6.98 -18.07
CA ASN A 97 -14.27 6.14 -17.01
C ASN A 97 -13.40 6.07 -15.75
N MET A 98 -12.17 6.64 -15.77
CA MET A 98 -11.20 6.64 -14.68
C MET A 98 -10.78 5.24 -14.17
N ASN A 99 -11.22 4.17 -14.82
CA ASN A 99 -10.88 2.78 -14.49
C ASN A 99 -9.73 2.25 -15.34
N ASN A 100 -9.68 2.66 -16.59
CA ASN A 100 -8.62 2.25 -17.52
C ASN A 100 -7.47 3.24 -17.49
N ARG A 101 -6.27 2.69 -17.32
CA ARG A 101 -5.01 3.44 -17.26
C ARG A 101 -4.09 2.98 -18.39
N ARG A 102 -3.49 3.93 -19.09
CA ARG A 102 -2.41 3.69 -20.03
C ARG A 102 -1.11 4.28 -19.48
N THR A 103 -0.09 3.44 -19.32
CA THR A 103 1.26 3.91 -19.02
C THR A 103 1.87 4.54 -20.26
N LEU A 104 2.35 5.78 -20.16
CA LEU A 104 3.02 6.51 -21.22
C LEU A 104 4.53 6.32 -21.16
N SER A 105 5.12 6.35 -19.97
CA SER A 105 6.54 6.09 -19.74
C SER A 105 6.81 5.62 -18.31
N THR A 106 7.91 4.89 -18.16
CA THR A 106 8.47 4.49 -16.86
C THR A 106 9.98 4.66 -16.92
N GLU A 107 10.49 5.57 -16.10
CA GLU A 107 11.93 5.83 -15.97
C GLU A 107 12.39 5.34 -14.59
N LEU A 108 13.15 4.26 -14.55
CA LEU A 108 13.58 3.62 -13.29
C LEU A 108 14.53 4.50 -12.47
N GLY A 109 15.39 5.27 -13.14
CA GLY A 109 16.35 6.16 -12.47
C GLY A 109 17.18 5.43 -11.42
N VAL A 110 17.25 6.00 -10.22
CA VAL A 110 18.04 5.44 -9.10
C VAL A 110 17.50 4.15 -8.50
N VAL A 111 16.29 3.71 -8.90
CA VAL A 111 15.72 2.42 -8.47
C VAL A 111 16.40 1.27 -9.20
N GLU A 112 16.92 1.52 -10.41
CA GLU A 112 17.66 0.51 -11.16
C GLU A 112 18.92 0.11 -10.38
N GLY A 113 19.06 -1.21 -10.16
CA GLY A 113 20.18 -1.77 -9.38
C GLY A 113 20.19 -1.36 -7.90
N TYR A 114 19.08 -0.83 -7.36
CA TYR A 114 18.99 -0.52 -5.94
C TYR A 114 18.76 -1.78 -5.12
N SER A 115 19.68 -2.05 -4.20
CA SER A 115 19.52 -3.08 -3.16
C SER A 115 19.21 -2.41 -1.83
N PRO A 116 18.02 -2.66 -1.24
CA PRO A 116 17.62 -2.01 0.00
C PRO A 116 18.44 -2.50 1.20
N VAL A 117 18.90 -1.56 2.03
CA VAL A 117 19.58 -1.85 3.30
C VAL A 117 18.80 -1.21 4.44
N LEU A 118 18.37 -2.03 5.40
CA LEU A 118 17.63 -1.55 6.56
C LEU A 118 18.57 -0.90 7.59
N PRO A 119 18.22 0.30 8.10
CA PRO A 119 18.84 0.81 9.31
C PRO A 119 18.67 -0.21 10.45
N ALA A 120 19.68 -0.40 11.30
CA ALA A 120 19.67 -1.40 12.38
C ALA A 120 18.42 -1.31 13.27
N ALA A 121 17.98 -0.09 13.61
CA ALA A 121 16.78 0.14 14.40
C ALA A 121 15.46 -0.25 13.68
N HIS A 122 15.49 -0.43 12.36
CA HIS A 122 14.31 -0.81 11.58
C HIS A 122 14.16 -2.32 11.43
N ARG A 123 15.22 -3.11 11.65
CA ARG A 123 15.21 -4.57 11.54
C ARG A 123 14.22 -5.24 12.51
N LYS A 124 13.93 -4.57 13.63
CA LYS A 124 12.98 -5.05 14.66
C LYS A 124 11.52 -4.68 14.38
N ALA A 125 11.19 -4.28 13.15
CA ALA A 125 9.81 -3.97 12.79
C ALA A 125 8.90 -5.20 12.94
N ARG A 126 7.78 -5.03 13.63
CA ARG A 126 6.85 -6.11 13.91
C ARG A 126 5.83 -6.31 12.79
N TYR A 127 5.39 -5.23 12.15
CA TYR A 127 4.53 -5.24 10.99
C TYR A 127 5.32 -4.71 9.80
N VAL A 128 5.17 -5.37 8.65
CA VAL A 128 5.90 -5.04 7.44
C VAL A 128 4.93 -5.01 6.27
N LEU A 129 4.96 -3.91 5.53
CA LEU A 129 4.29 -3.78 4.24
C LEU A 129 5.35 -3.72 3.14
N LEU A 130 5.39 -4.75 2.33
CA LEU A 130 6.14 -4.81 1.09
C LEU A 130 5.21 -4.28 -0.01
N ALA A 131 5.17 -2.96 -0.15
CA ALA A 131 4.41 -2.30 -1.19
C ALA A 131 5.02 -2.60 -2.57
N ASN A 132 4.29 -2.31 -3.65
CA ASN A 132 4.70 -2.67 -5.00
C ASN A 132 6.15 -2.28 -5.30
N ASN A 133 6.99 -3.30 -5.53
CA ASN A 133 8.42 -3.23 -5.87
C ASN A 133 8.85 -4.58 -6.50
N PRO A 134 10.05 -4.67 -7.11
CA PRO A 134 10.57 -5.95 -7.58
C PRO A 134 10.58 -7.01 -6.46
N PRO A 135 10.02 -8.21 -6.69
CA PRO A 135 9.92 -9.26 -5.66
C PRO A 135 11.25 -9.64 -5.02
N GLY A 136 12.34 -9.70 -5.78
CA GLY A 136 13.67 -9.96 -5.23
C GLY A 136 14.14 -8.90 -4.23
N ALA A 137 13.80 -7.62 -4.46
CA ALA A 137 14.07 -6.55 -3.50
C ALA A 137 13.17 -6.65 -2.25
N GLN A 138 11.93 -7.09 -2.41
CA GLN A 138 11.03 -7.36 -1.29
C GLN A 138 11.56 -8.52 -0.43
N GLU A 139 12.08 -9.59 -1.02
CA GLU A 139 12.74 -10.69 -0.29
C GLU A 139 13.99 -10.21 0.45
N ALA A 140 14.81 -9.36 -0.17
CA ALA A 140 16.00 -8.78 0.47
C ALA A 140 15.65 -7.95 1.72
N ILE A 141 14.47 -7.35 1.80
CA ILE A 141 13.95 -6.73 3.03
C ILE A 141 13.65 -7.80 4.09
N ILE A 142 12.96 -8.89 3.71
CA ILE A 142 12.62 -9.96 4.66
C ILE A 142 13.88 -10.57 5.28
N ASP A 143 14.94 -10.76 4.49
CA ASP A 143 16.21 -11.36 4.94
C ASP A 143 16.91 -10.52 6.03
N GLN A 144 16.58 -9.23 6.14
CA GLN A 144 17.18 -8.32 7.11
C GLN A 144 16.32 -8.12 8.37
N LEU A 145 15.14 -8.73 8.46
CA LEU A 145 14.19 -8.52 9.55
C LEU A 145 14.41 -9.49 10.71
N ASP A 146 14.31 -8.98 11.93
CA ASP A 146 14.37 -9.75 13.17
C ASP A 146 12.96 -10.18 13.60
N LYS A 147 12.50 -11.35 13.17
CA LYS A 147 11.23 -11.98 13.59
C LYS A 147 10.00 -11.04 13.47
N PRO A 148 9.65 -10.59 12.28
CA PRO A 148 8.42 -9.82 12.07
C PRO A 148 7.20 -10.66 12.50
N LYS A 149 6.16 -9.97 12.95
CA LYS A 149 4.91 -10.61 13.37
C LYS A 149 3.97 -10.87 12.21
N PHE A 150 3.95 -9.93 11.25
CA PHE A 150 3.02 -9.97 10.13
C PHE A 150 3.60 -9.23 8.92
N ILE A 151 3.65 -9.92 7.80
CA ILE A 151 4.18 -9.40 6.54
C ILE A 151 3.06 -9.38 5.50
N VAL A 152 2.80 -8.18 4.95
CA VAL A 152 1.87 -7.95 3.84
C VAL A 152 2.67 -7.67 2.59
N ALA A 153 2.35 -8.34 1.49
CA ALA A 153 2.91 -8.02 0.17
C ALA A 153 1.81 -7.53 -0.78
N ASP A 154 2.11 -6.44 -1.48
CA ASP A 154 1.38 -5.98 -2.66
C ASP A 154 2.23 -6.27 -3.90
N THR A 155 1.60 -6.42 -5.06
CA THR A 155 2.26 -6.75 -6.32
C THR A 155 1.62 -6.01 -7.49
N MET A 156 2.10 -6.26 -8.71
CA MET A 156 1.49 -5.78 -9.94
C MET A 156 1.78 -6.74 -11.10
N ASP A 157 1.03 -6.58 -12.19
CA ASP A 157 1.11 -7.36 -13.41
C ASP A 157 2.53 -7.41 -14.01
N LEU A 158 3.29 -6.32 -13.92
CA LEU A 158 4.67 -6.25 -14.41
C LEU A 158 5.53 -7.40 -13.86
N TRP A 159 5.47 -7.64 -12.54
CA TRP A 159 6.30 -8.66 -11.90
C TRP A 159 5.86 -10.07 -12.27
N MET A 160 4.58 -10.27 -12.54
CA MET A 160 4.07 -11.54 -13.07
C MET A 160 4.62 -11.83 -14.47
N ASN A 161 4.88 -10.78 -15.24
CA ASN A 161 5.40 -10.91 -16.61
C ASN A 161 6.92 -11.11 -16.67
N ILE A 162 7.69 -10.47 -15.76
CA ILE A 162 9.16 -10.43 -15.87
C ILE A 162 9.91 -11.07 -14.69
N ALA A 163 9.24 -11.36 -13.57
CA ALA A 163 9.85 -11.85 -12.32
C ALA A 163 8.96 -12.88 -11.60
N MET A 164 8.25 -13.73 -12.33
CA MET A 164 7.31 -14.70 -11.77
C MET A 164 7.94 -15.63 -10.72
N ASN A 165 9.14 -16.16 -11.00
CA ASN A 165 9.79 -17.07 -10.06
C ASN A 165 10.12 -16.39 -8.71
N ASP A 166 10.59 -15.14 -8.74
CA ASP A 166 10.88 -14.36 -7.53
C ASP A 166 9.58 -14.03 -6.80
N LEU A 167 8.50 -13.71 -7.53
CA LEU A 167 7.18 -13.48 -6.94
C LEU A 167 6.68 -14.74 -6.22
N LEU A 168 6.76 -15.92 -6.85
CA LEU A 168 6.34 -17.17 -6.23
C LEU A 168 7.20 -17.54 -5.02
N SER A 169 8.48 -17.22 -5.03
CA SER A 169 9.38 -17.37 -3.88
C SER A 169 8.94 -16.46 -2.72
N LEU A 170 8.72 -15.18 -3.00
CA LEU A 170 8.25 -14.19 -2.03
C LEU A 170 6.94 -14.60 -1.36
N LEU A 171 5.96 -15.09 -2.15
CA LEU A 171 4.63 -15.45 -1.64
C LEU A 171 4.67 -16.56 -0.58
N LYS A 172 5.66 -17.43 -0.59
CA LYS A 172 5.88 -18.45 0.46
C LYS A 172 6.34 -17.85 1.79
N ARG A 173 6.77 -16.59 1.81
CA ARG A 173 7.40 -15.92 2.95
C ARG A 173 6.53 -14.82 3.57
N VAL A 174 5.36 -14.54 3.01
CA VAL A 174 4.46 -13.50 3.48
C VAL A 174 3.20 -14.08 4.10
N ASP A 175 2.59 -13.35 5.04
CA ASP A 175 1.36 -13.76 5.69
C ASP A 175 0.12 -13.36 4.88
N MET A 176 0.20 -12.25 4.17
CA MET A 176 -0.90 -11.68 3.40
C MET A 176 -0.44 -11.24 2.00
N LEU A 177 -1.23 -11.60 1.00
CA LEU A 177 -1.15 -11.05 -0.35
C LEU A 177 -2.31 -10.10 -0.60
N VAL A 178 -2.00 -8.92 -1.11
CA VAL A 178 -2.99 -7.95 -1.61
C VAL A 178 -2.73 -7.73 -3.09
N LEU A 179 -3.76 -7.86 -3.92
CA LEU A 179 -3.67 -7.67 -5.36
C LEU A 179 -5.04 -7.20 -5.89
N ASN A 180 -5.09 -6.74 -7.14
CA ASN A 180 -6.36 -6.44 -7.77
C ASN A 180 -6.95 -7.68 -8.48
N ASP A 181 -8.17 -7.57 -8.96
CA ASP A 181 -8.91 -8.68 -9.59
C ASP A 181 -8.30 -9.12 -10.92
N SER A 182 -7.73 -8.20 -11.70
CA SER A 182 -7.01 -8.51 -12.93
C SER A 182 -5.73 -9.31 -12.64
N GLU A 183 -4.97 -8.88 -11.64
CA GLU A 183 -3.77 -9.57 -11.16
C GLU A 183 -4.10 -10.96 -10.60
N ALA A 184 -5.22 -11.10 -9.87
CA ALA A 184 -5.68 -12.39 -9.37
C ALA A 184 -5.98 -13.38 -10.51
N ARG A 185 -6.68 -12.91 -11.55
CA ARG A 185 -6.95 -13.71 -12.76
C ARG A 185 -5.66 -14.10 -13.47
N GLN A 186 -4.76 -13.16 -13.67
CA GLN A 186 -3.47 -13.42 -14.33
C GLN A 186 -2.63 -14.44 -13.58
N LEU A 187 -2.52 -14.31 -12.25
CA LEU A 187 -1.68 -15.18 -11.42
C LEU A 187 -2.22 -16.62 -11.32
N THR A 188 -3.54 -16.79 -11.43
CA THR A 188 -4.19 -18.10 -11.24
C THR A 188 -4.70 -18.75 -12.52
N GLY A 189 -4.87 -17.98 -13.59
CA GLY A 189 -5.55 -18.42 -14.80
C GLY A 189 -7.06 -18.58 -14.65
N ASP A 190 -7.65 -18.11 -13.53
CA ASP A 190 -9.09 -18.17 -13.29
C ASP A 190 -9.77 -16.84 -13.61
N GLU A 191 -10.82 -16.88 -14.41
CA GLU A 191 -11.63 -15.70 -14.71
C GLU A 191 -12.50 -15.25 -13.51
N ASN A 192 -12.91 -16.18 -12.67
CA ASN A 192 -13.70 -15.89 -11.47
C ASN A 192 -12.79 -15.69 -10.25
N VAL A 193 -12.90 -14.50 -9.64
CA VAL A 193 -12.08 -14.14 -8.46
C VAL A 193 -12.28 -15.11 -7.30
N VAL A 194 -13.50 -15.58 -7.07
CA VAL A 194 -13.80 -16.47 -5.93
C VAL A 194 -13.14 -17.84 -6.13
N SER A 195 -13.17 -18.37 -7.35
CA SER A 195 -12.48 -19.64 -7.68
C SER A 195 -10.96 -19.50 -7.69
N ALA A 196 -10.43 -18.29 -7.91
CA ALA A 196 -9.00 -17.98 -7.83
C ALA A 196 -8.45 -18.05 -6.39
N LEU A 197 -9.26 -17.73 -5.37
CA LEU A 197 -8.79 -17.62 -3.98
C LEU A 197 -8.09 -18.87 -3.43
N PRO A 198 -8.60 -20.10 -3.60
CA PRO A 198 -7.90 -21.30 -3.15
C PRO A 198 -6.54 -21.50 -3.83
N LYS A 199 -6.40 -21.11 -5.10
CA LYS A 199 -5.12 -21.19 -5.81
C LYS A 199 -4.13 -20.16 -5.26
N LEU A 200 -4.59 -18.94 -4.94
CA LEU A 200 -3.75 -17.91 -4.31
C LEU A 200 -3.25 -18.35 -2.94
N HIS A 201 -4.07 -18.98 -2.11
CA HIS A 201 -3.64 -19.54 -0.83
C HIS A 201 -2.59 -20.66 -0.98
N LYS A 202 -2.67 -21.48 -2.02
CA LYS A 202 -1.67 -22.52 -2.31
C LYS A 202 -0.29 -21.95 -2.62
N LEU A 203 -0.19 -20.69 -3.00
CA LEU A 203 1.09 -20.00 -3.22
C LEU A 203 1.81 -19.62 -1.92
N GLY A 204 1.12 -19.67 -0.76
CA GLY A 204 1.71 -19.45 0.57
C GLY A 204 0.91 -18.58 1.52
N PRO A 205 0.31 -17.45 1.10
CA PRO A 205 -0.33 -16.50 2.01
C PRO A 205 -1.54 -17.07 2.75
N LYS A 206 -1.61 -16.79 4.06
CA LYS A 206 -2.77 -17.17 4.90
C LYS A 206 -3.96 -16.25 4.71
N TYR A 207 -3.71 -15.02 4.30
CA TYR A 207 -4.70 -13.99 4.00
C TYR A 207 -4.53 -13.53 2.56
N VAL A 208 -5.62 -13.45 1.82
CA VAL A 208 -5.64 -12.90 0.46
C VAL A 208 -6.70 -11.83 0.39
N ILE A 209 -6.33 -10.65 -0.08
CA ILE A 209 -7.28 -9.56 -0.36
C ILE A 209 -7.25 -9.27 -1.85
N VAL A 210 -8.40 -9.40 -2.51
CA VAL A 210 -8.58 -8.99 -3.90
C VAL A 210 -9.33 -7.66 -3.94
N LYS A 211 -8.64 -6.62 -4.39
CA LYS A 211 -9.20 -5.27 -4.61
C LYS A 211 -9.97 -5.26 -5.94
N LYS A 212 -11.15 -4.63 -5.96
CA LYS A 212 -12.05 -4.59 -7.12
C LYS A 212 -12.46 -3.15 -7.47
N GLY A 213 -11.60 -2.18 -7.22
CA GLY A 213 -11.84 -0.77 -7.49
C GLY A 213 -13.12 -0.26 -6.80
N GLU A 214 -14.03 0.33 -7.56
CA GLU A 214 -15.30 0.87 -7.06
C GLU A 214 -16.24 -0.19 -6.48
N HIS A 215 -15.99 -1.47 -6.77
CA HIS A 215 -16.78 -2.60 -6.25
C HIS A 215 -16.23 -3.15 -4.91
N GLY A 216 -15.27 -2.46 -4.28
CA GLY A 216 -14.74 -2.84 -2.97
C GLY A 216 -13.66 -3.91 -3.01
N SER A 217 -13.67 -4.82 -2.06
CA SER A 217 -12.66 -5.88 -1.93
C SER A 217 -13.21 -7.13 -1.28
N ILE A 218 -12.53 -8.25 -1.52
CA ILE A 218 -12.82 -9.56 -0.92
C ILE A 218 -11.59 -9.99 -0.13
N LEU A 219 -11.76 -10.23 1.16
CA LEU A 219 -10.79 -10.94 1.99
C LEU A 219 -11.13 -12.42 2.02
N SER A 220 -10.15 -13.26 1.79
CA SER A 220 -10.20 -14.70 2.04
C SER A 220 -9.20 -15.09 3.13
N SER A 221 -9.62 -15.88 4.09
CA SER A 221 -8.80 -16.41 5.17
C SER A 221 -9.40 -17.72 5.71
N ARG A 222 -8.74 -18.35 6.67
CA ARG A 222 -9.29 -19.51 7.38
C ARG A 222 -10.66 -19.27 8.03
N ARG A 223 -11.06 -18.02 8.23
CA ARG A 223 -12.37 -17.63 8.77
C ARG A 223 -13.43 -17.45 7.70
N GLY A 224 -13.13 -17.84 6.46
CA GLY A 224 -13.99 -17.67 5.30
C GLY A 224 -13.82 -16.32 4.61
N LEU A 225 -14.83 -15.91 3.90
CA LEU A 225 -14.84 -14.69 3.11
C LEU A 225 -15.39 -13.50 3.91
N PHE A 226 -14.83 -12.31 3.62
CA PHE A 226 -15.40 -11.04 4.03
C PHE A 226 -15.42 -10.10 2.84
N VAL A 227 -16.59 -9.61 2.48
CA VAL A 227 -16.77 -8.65 1.39
C VAL A 227 -16.88 -7.26 1.99
N ALA A 228 -15.96 -6.39 1.60
CA ALA A 228 -15.94 -5.00 2.03
C ALA A 228 -16.34 -4.09 0.86
N PRO A 229 -17.27 -3.13 1.04
CA PRO A 229 -17.61 -2.17 0.00
C PRO A 229 -16.51 -1.13 -0.16
N ALA A 230 -16.41 -0.55 -1.36
CA ALA A 230 -15.76 0.75 -1.53
C ALA A 230 -16.67 1.85 -0.96
N PHE A 231 -16.07 2.97 -0.53
CA PHE A 231 -16.86 4.16 -0.22
C PHE A 231 -17.35 4.78 -1.54
N PRO A 232 -18.66 4.99 -1.74
CA PRO A 232 -19.19 5.51 -2.99
C PRO A 232 -18.82 6.99 -3.18
N LEU A 233 -18.20 7.29 -4.31
CA LEU A 233 -17.80 8.65 -4.67
C LEU A 233 -18.61 9.14 -5.87
N ALA A 234 -19.21 10.31 -5.76
CA ALA A 234 -19.89 10.96 -6.88
C ALA A 234 -18.92 11.45 -7.96
N LYS A 235 -17.64 11.67 -7.59
CA LYS A 235 -16.60 12.17 -8.49
C LYS A 235 -15.26 11.58 -8.11
N VAL A 236 -14.53 11.10 -9.11
CA VAL A 236 -13.14 10.66 -9.01
C VAL A 236 -12.28 11.65 -9.82
N GLU A 237 -11.26 12.22 -9.16
CA GLU A 237 -10.29 13.10 -9.81
C GLU A 237 -9.10 12.31 -10.35
N ASP A 238 -8.54 11.42 -9.52
CA ASP A 238 -7.36 10.61 -9.85
C ASP A 238 -7.31 9.37 -8.96
N PRO A 239 -7.48 8.15 -9.52
CA PRO A 239 -7.42 6.93 -8.73
C PRO A 239 -5.99 6.42 -8.49
N THR A 240 -4.95 7.11 -8.98
CA THR A 240 -3.55 6.70 -8.80
C THR A 240 -3.21 6.64 -7.31
N GLY A 241 -2.64 5.53 -6.87
CA GLY A 241 -2.26 5.31 -5.47
C GLY A 241 -3.42 4.96 -4.54
N ALA A 242 -4.65 4.80 -5.03
CA ALA A 242 -5.77 4.38 -4.20
C ALA A 242 -5.53 2.99 -3.59
N GLY A 243 -5.02 2.04 -4.38
CA GLY A 243 -4.63 0.70 -3.91
C GLY A 243 -3.53 0.74 -2.86
N ASP A 244 -2.50 1.56 -3.06
CA ASP A 244 -1.40 1.75 -2.12
C ASP A 244 -1.89 2.42 -0.82
N SER A 245 -2.78 3.39 -0.94
CA SER A 245 -3.42 4.06 0.21
C SER A 245 -4.30 3.08 1.00
N PHE A 246 -5.04 2.21 0.31
CA PHE A 246 -5.82 1.14 0.93
C PHE A 246 -4.93 0.23 1.78
N VAL A 247 -3.88 -0.34 1.20
CA VAL A 247 -3.02 -1.28 1.91
C VAL A 247 -2.20 -0.60 3.00
N GLY A 248 -1.77 0.64 2.79
CA GLY A 248 -1.07 1.44 3.79
C GLY A 248 -1.92 1.73 5.02
N ALA A 249 -3.16 2.19 4.84
CA ALA A 249 -4.10 2.44 5.94
C ALA A 249 -4.46 1.15 6.70
N MET A 250 -4.71 0.07 5.98
CA MET A 250 -4.97 -1.26 6.56
C MET A 250 -3.79 -1.72 7.42
N ALA A 251 -2.58 -1.72 6.88
CA ALA A 251 -1.38 -2.13 7.61
C ALA A 251 -1.09 -1.21 8.81
N GLY A 252 -1.30 0.09 8.65
CA GLY A 252 -1.18 1.08 9.73
C GLY A 252 -2.13 0.81 10.88
N TYR A 253 -3.39 0.49 10.59
CA TYR A 253 -4.38 0.15 11.61
C TYR A 253 -4.03 -1.16 12.33
N LEU A 254 -3.59 -2.20 11.60
CA LEU A 254 -3.15 -3.46 12.20
C LEU A 254 -1.93 -3.26 13.12
N ALA A 255 -0.96 -2.44 12.71
CA ALA A 255 0.20 -2.11 13.52
C ALA A 255 -0.18 -1.30 14.77
N LYS A 256 -1.14 -0.38 14.65
CA LYS A 256 -1.65 0.40 15.79
C LYS A 256 -2.33 -0.49 16.82
N THR A 257 -3.18 -1.41 16.39
CA THR A 257 -3.96 -2.26 17.30
C THR A 257 -3.13 -3.37 17.92
N GLY A 258 -2.08 -3.84 17.24
CA GLY A 258 -1.30 -4.97 17.70
C GLY A 258 -2.13 -6.26 17.71
N GLY A 259 -2.17 -7.02 18.75
CA GLY A 259 -3.09 -8.13 18.99
C GLY A 259 -3.27 -9.16 17.86
N SER A 260 -4.46 -9.72 17.77
CA SER A 260 -4.84 -10.71 16.74
C SER A 260 -5.19 -10.03 15.41
N VAL A 261 -4.54 -10.45 14.33
CA VAL A 261 -4.91 -10.00 12.98
C VAL A 261 -6.34 -10.39 12.64
N ASP A 262 -6.75 -11.62 12.95
CA ASP A 262 -8.10 -12.12 12.72
C ASP A 262 -9.20 -11.25 13.38
N ALA A 263 -8.92 -10.66 14.53
CA ALA A 263 -9.87 -9.81 15.23
C ALA A 263 -9.98 -8.40 14.61
N ASN A 264 -8.90 -7.92 14.01
CA ASN A 264 -8.78 -6.53 13.56
C ASN A 264 -8.88 -6.35 12.04
N ILE A 265 -8.68 -7.42 11.25
CA ILE A 265 -8.50 -7.31 9.79
C ILE A 265 -9.72 -6.74 9.07
N ARG A 266 -10.94 -7.12 9.46
CA ARG A 266 -12.16 -6.59 8.82
C ARG A 266 -12.26 -5.07 8.99
N LYS A 267 -12.01 -4.57 10.21
CA LYS A 267 -12.00 -3.13 10.49
C LYS A 267 -10.86 -2.42 9.78
N ALA A 268 -9.69 -3.06 9.70
CA ALA A 268 -8.54 -2.55 8.96
C ALA A 268 -8.85 -2.35 7.47
N ILE A 269 -9.54 -3.30 6.85
CA ILE A 269 -9.99 -3.22 5.45
C ILE A 269 -10.96 -2.06 5.24
N LEU A 270 -11.92 -1.86 6.15
CA LEU A 270 -12.84 -0.72 6.05
C LEU A 270 -12.12 0.62 6.16
N TYR A 271 -11.10 0.73 7.02
CA TYR A 271 -10.24 1.91 7.04
C TYR A 271 -9.45 2.07 5.74
N GLY A 272 -8.96 0.98 5.17
CA GLY A 272 -8.33 0.96 3.85
C GLY A 272 -9.25 1.55 2.78
N SER A 273 -10.49 1.06 2.69
CA SER A 273 -11.50 1.56 1.74
C SER A 273 -11.78 3.05 1.92
N VAL A 274 -11.90 3.51 3.17
CA VAL A 274 -12.15 4.93 3.48
C VAL A 274 -10.97 5.82 3.08
N VAL A 275 -9.74 5.44 3.43
CA VAL A 275 -8.57 6.26 3.09
C VAL A 275 -8.32 6.27 1.58
N ALA A 276 -8.51 5.13 0.90
CA ALA A 276 -8.44 5.05 -0.56
C ALA A 276 -9.45 6.00 -1.24
N SER A 277 -10.65 6.16 -0.68
CA SER A 277 -11.64 7.08 -1.23
C SER A 277 -11.19 8.55 -1.16
N PHE A 278 -10.50 8.96 -0.10
CA PHE A 278 -9.89 10.29 -0.04
C PHE A 278 -8.78 10.48 -1.09
N CYS A 279 -7.98 9.43 -1.34
CA CYS A 279 -6.97 9.46 -2.40
C CYS A 279 -7.61 9.78 -3.77
N CYS A 280 -8.72 9.14 -4.10
CA CYS A 280 -9.43 9.33 -5.37
C CYS A 280 -10.03 10.74 -5.58
N GLU A 281 -10.18 11.53 -4.53
CA GLU A 281 -10.74 12.89 -4.59
C GLU A 281 -9.72 13.97 -4.96
N GLY A 282 -8.46 13.62 -5.24
CA GLY A 282 -7.44 14.59 -5.62
C GLY A 282 -6.28 13.95 -6.37
N PHE A 283 -5.47 14.77 -7.02
CA PHE A 283 -4.29 14.31 -7.74
C PHE A 283 -3.16 13.94 -6.80
N GLY A 284 -2.55 12.77 -7.04
CA GLY A 284 -1.46 12.25 -6.22
C GLY A 284 -1.85 12.21 -4.74
N LEU A 285 -1.01 12.76 -3.87
CA LEU A 285 -1.24 12.82 -2.42
C LEU A 285 -1.95 14.10 -1.95
N ASN A 286 -2.34 14.99 -2.84
CA ASN A 286 -2.84 16.32 -2.47
C ASN A 286 -4.09 16.30 -1.57
N ARG A 287 -5.02 15.39 -1.80
CA ARG A 287 -6.21 15.29 -0.95
C ARG A 287 -5.93 14.49 0.32
N THR A 288 -5.21 13.36 0.20
CA THR A 288 -4.88 12.51 1.34
C THR A 288 -4.09 13.25 2.42
N THR A 289 -3.11 14.07 2.02
CA THR A 289 -2.29 14.85 2.97
C THR A 289 -3.04 15.98 3.69
N LYS A 290 -4.21 16.37 3.21
CA LYS A 290 -5.10 17.36 3.85
C LYS A 290 -6.22 16.71 4.67
N THR A 291 -6.35 15.39 4.60
CA THR A 291 -7.38 14.65 5.33
C THR A 291 -7.00 14.54 6.81
N THR A 292 -8.00 14.62 7.65
CA THR A 292 -7.86 14.48 9.09
C THR A 292 -8.36 13.13 9.59
N ARG A 293 -7.89 12.71 10.76
CA ARG A 293 -8.40 11.50 11.41
C ARG A 293 -9.90 11.58 11.71
N SER A 294 -10.40 12.77 11.99
CA SER A 294 -11.84 13.01 12.22
C SER A 294 -12.66 12.73 10.98
N GLU A 295 -12.25 13.25 9.81
CA GLU A 295 -12.90 12.98 8.53
C GLU A 295 -12.89 11.48 8.20
N ILE A 296 -11.77 10.79 8.42
CA ILE A 296 -11.67 9.33 8.21
C ILE A 296 -12.69 8.59 9.09
N ASN A 297 -12.76 8.92 10.39
CA ASN A 297 -13.71 8.27 11.29
C ASN A 297 -15.17 8.59 10.94
N GLN A 298 -15.46 9.81 10.48
CA GLN A 298 -16.79 10.20 10.02
C GLN A 298 -17.19 9.40 8.78
N ARG A 299 -16.30 9.29 7.78
CA ARG A 299 -16.54 8.53 6.54
C ARG A 299 -16.66 7.03 6.83
N LEU A 300 -15.90 6.51 7.78
CA LEU A 300 -16.04 5.12 8.22
C LEU A 300 -17.43 4.85 8.82
N ARG A 301 -17.90 5.71 9.72
CA ARG A 301 -19.27 5.57 10.28
C ARG A 301 -20.35 5.64 9.20
N ALA A 302 -20.17 6.51 8.21
CA ALA A 302 -21.09 6.59 7.07
C ALA A 302 -21.08 5.28 6.25
N LEU A 303 -19.88 4.73 5.96
CA LEU A 303 -19.74 3.46 5.25
C LEU A 303 -20.42 2.31 6.02
N GLU A 304 -20.17 2.21 7.32
CA GLU A 304 -20.79 1.20 8.19
C GLU A 304 -22.32 1.33 8.23
N LYS A 305 -22.83 2.56 8.23
CA LYS A 305 -24.29 2.80 8.18
C LYS A 305 -24.92 2.36 6.86
N MET A 306 -24.23 2.59 5.73
CA MET A 306 -24.72 2.20 4.40
C MET A 306 -24.76 0.69 4.21
N THR A 307 -24.03 -0.08 5.01
CA THR A 307 -23.89 -1.54 4.85
C THR A 307 -24.67 -2.35 5.90
N ARG A 308 -25.33 -1.68 6.81
CA ARG A 308 -26.24 -2.35 7.77
C ARG A 308 -27.62 -2.53 7.15
N ALA A 309 -28.13 -3.77 7.21
CA ALA A 309 -29.52 -4.11 6.92
C ALA A 309 -30.39 -3.79 8.13
#